data_6ff2273a5c1e80bf9ed55de15290a2b3
#
_entry.id   6ff2273a5c1e80bf9ed55de15290a2b3
#
_cell.length_a   1.000
_cell.length_b   1.000
_cell.length_c   1.000
_cell.angle_alpha   90.00
_cell.angle_beta   90.00
_cell.angle_gamma   90.00
#
_symmetry.space_group_name_H-M   'P 1'
#
loop_
_entity.id
_entity.type
_entity.pdbx_description
1 polymer ?
#
loop_
_entity_poly.entity_id
_entity_poly.type
_entity_poly.pdbx_seq_one_letter_code
_entity_poly.pdbx_strand_id
1 'polypeptide(L)'
;MNMVRERIQPSPFAPQLDLASGVPAYRQIIDQVLGAIASGTLRGADQLPTVRQLAVDLSINPNTVVRAYRELEIRGILTTQQGIGTFVTTQPVPVDEAVRQRQLDQLIGDLLARAGAVGLKSDEIVTRLQEFIHE
;
A
#
# COMPACT_ATOMS: atom_id res chain seq x y z
N MET A 1 -31.59 -0.90 -0.90
CA MET A 1 -30.80 -2.11 -0.69
C MET A 1 -29.53 -2.17 -1.51
N ASN A 2 -29.01 -1.01 -1.84
CA ASN A 2 -27.80 -0.93 -2.63
C ASN A 2 -26.52 -1.14 -1.81
N MET A 3 -26.64 -1.15 -0.48
CA MET A 3 -25.48 -1.30 0.40
C MET A 3 -24.76 -2.63 0.25
N VAL A 4 -25.49 -3.70 -0.08
CA VAL A 4 -24.88 -5.03 -0.28
C VAL A 4 -24.11 -5.08 -1.59
N ARG A 5 -24.59 -4.37 -2.61
CA ARG A 5 -23.90 -4.32 -3.92
C ARG A 5 -22.64 -3.48 -3.87
N GLU A 6 -22.62 -2.42 -3.04
CA GLU A 6 -21.44 -1.59 -2.87
C GLU A 6 -20.28 -2.35 -2.22
N ARG A 7 -20.59 -3.36 -1.40
CA ARG A 7 -19.58 -4.21 -0.76
C ARG A 7 -18.94 -5.22 -1.71
N ILE A 8 -19.53 -5.42 -2.90
CA ILE A 8 -19.05 -6.43 -3.86
C ILE A 8 -18.18 -5.77 -4.94
N GLN A 9 -18.04 -4.46 -4.91
CA GLN A 9 -17.16 -3.79 -5.86
C GLN A 9 -15.71 -4.18 -5.61
N PRO A 10 -14.97 -4.51 -6.68
CA PRO A 10 -13.57 -4.88 -6.52
C PRO A 10 -12.80 -3.72 -5.89
N SER A 11 -11.86 -4.07 -5.00
CA SER A 11 -10.96 -3.08 -4.44
C SER A 11 -10.24 -2.35 -5.56
N PRO A 12 -10.08 -1.01 -5.46
CA PRO A 12 -9.28 -0.26 -6.42
C PRO A 12 -7.80 -0.61 -6.37
N PHE A 13 -7.40 -1.42 -5.40
CA PHE A 13 -6.01 -1.85 -5.26
C PHE A 13 -5.68 -2.88 -6.35
N ALA A 14 -4.87 -2.49 -7.31
CA ALA A 14 -4.44 -3.32 -8.42
C ALA A 14 -2.93 -3.26 -8.57
N PRO A 15 -2.17 -4.01 -7.74
CA PRO A 15 -0.72 -3.97 -7.78
C PRO A 15 -0.19 -4.55 -9.10
N GLN A 16 0.98 -4.07 -9.50
CA GLN A 16 1.67 -4.54 -10.70
C GLN A 16 3.13 -4.82 -10.34
N LEU A 17 3.69 -5.87 -10.96
CA LEU A 17 5.09 -6.21 -10.76
C LEU A 17 5.95 -5.62 -11.84
N ASP A 18 7.12 -5.10 -11.44
CA ASP A 18 8.18 -4.69 -12.33
C ASP A 18 9.33 -5.70 -12.22
N LEU A 19 9.37 -6.64 -13.15
CA LEU A 19 10.38 -7.72 -13.13
C LEU A 19 11.78 -7.21 -13.45
N ALA A 20 11.89 -6.04 -14.08
CA ALA A 20 13.17 -5.44 -14.44
C ALA A 20 13.83 -4.68 -13.29
N SER A 21 13.11 -4.42 -12.19
CA SER A 21 13.63 -3.60 -11.10
C SER A 21 14.70 -4.29 -10.25
N GLY A 22 14.74 -5.63 -10.27
CA GLY A 22 15.62 -6.41 -9.40
C GLY A 22 15.08 -6.55 -7.97
N VAL A 23 13.96 -5.91 -7.64
CA VAL A 23 13.32 -6.03 -6.32
C VAL A 23 12.49 -7.32 -6.30
N PRO A 24 12.61 -8.16 -5.25
CA PRO A 24 11.79 -9.38 -5.16
C PRO A 24 10.30 -9.08 -5.22
N ALA A 25 9.54 -9.99 -5.83
CA ALA A 25 8.11 -9.80 -6.03
C ALA A 25 7.36 -9.56 -4.72
N TYR A 26 7.67 -10.34 -3.66
CA TYR A 26 6.98 -10.15 -2.37
C TYR A 26 7.20 -8.76 -1.80
N ARG A 27 8.40 -8.20 -1.99
CA ARG A 27 8.73 -6.85 -1.53
C ARG A 27 7.94 -5.80 -2.30
N GLN A 28 7.79 -5.98 -3.60
CA GLN A 28 6.98 -5.07 -4.41
C GLN A 28 5.53 -5.07 -3.96
N ILE A 29 4.99 -6.23 -3.60
CA ILE A 29 3.62 -6.33 -3.07
C ILE A 29 3.50 -5.56 -1.76
N ILE A 30 4.45 -5.76 -0.84
CA ILE A 30 4.47 -5.04 0.44
C ILE A 30 4.48 -3.53 0.20
N ASP A 31 5.39 -3.06 -0.65
CA ASP A 31 5.55 -1.63 -0.90
C ASP A 31 4.29 -1.03 -1.53
N GLN A 32 3.63 -1.76 -2.42
CA GLN A 32 2.40 -1.27 -3.06
C GLN A 32 1.21 -1.25 -2.10
N VAL A 33 1.12 -2.21 -1.18
CA VAL A 33 0.09 -2.16 -0.13
C VAL A 33 0.30 -0.95 0.76
N LEU A 34 1.53 -0.73 1.22
CA LEU A 34 1.86 0.41 2.08
C LEU A 34 1.61 1.74 1.34
N GLY A 35 2.01 1.82 0.08
CA GLY A 35 1.76 3.00 -0.75
C GLY A 35 0.27 3.27 -0.97
N ALA A 36 -0.52 2.23 -1.18
CA ALA A 36 -1.97 2.36 -1.35
C ALA A 36 -2.66 2.85 -0.08
N ILE A 37 -2.17 2.42 1.09
CA ILE A 37 -2.67 2.92 2.37
C ILE A 37 -2.30 4.40 2.54
N ALA A 38 -1.07 4.77 2.24
CA ALA A 38 -0.61 6.14 2.38
C ALA A 38 -1.35 7.10 1.44
N SER A 39 -1.68 6.65 0.22
CA SER A 39 -2.39 7.48 -0.76
C SER A 39 -3.91 7.50 -0.55
N GLY A 40 -4.44 6.66 0.34
CA GLY A 40 -5.87 6.55 0.57
C GLY A 40 -6.62 5.61 -0.38
N THR A 41 -5.91 4.93 -1.29
CA THR A 41 -6.50 3.92 -2.17
C THR A 41 -7.03 2.74 -1.36
N LEU A 42 -6.28 2.33 -0.33
CA LEU A 42 -6.72 1.37 0.67
C LEU A 42 -6.94 2.10 1.99
N ARG A 43 -8.08 1.86 2.60
CA ARG A 43 -8.45 2.45 3.89
C ARG A 43 -8.61 1.36 4.93
N GLY A 44 -8.66 1.76 6.19
CA GLY A 44 -8.95 0.83 7.28
C GLY A 44 -10.21 0.03 7.02
N ALA A 45 -10.19 -1.25 7.31
CA ALA A 45 -11.24 -2.23 7.06
C ALA A 45 -11.45 -2.62 5.60
N ASP A 46 -10.74 -2.02 4.66
CA ASP A 46 -10.84 -2.46 3.26
C ASP A 46 -10.30 -3.87 3.11
N GLN A 47 -10.98 -4.66 2.30
CA GLN A 47 -10.57 -6.02 2.00
C GLN A 47 -9.56 -6.04 0.87
N LEU A 48 -8.49 -6.82 1.04
CA LEU A 48 -7.53 -7.07 0.00
C LEU A 48 -7.96 -8.24 -0.88
N PRO A 49 -7.42 -8.35 -2.10
CA PRO A 49 -7.62 -9.55 -2.91
C PRO A 49 -7.18 -10.79 -2.13
N THR A 50 -7.82 -11.92 -2.38
CA THR A 50 -7.36 -13.18 -1.79
C THR A 50 -5.98 -13.53 -2.32
N VAL A 51 -5.24 -14.33 -1.57
CA VAL A 51 -3.93 -14.82 -2.01
C VAL A 51 -4.03 -15.45 -3.40
N ARG A 52 -5.01 -16.30 -3.61
CA ARG A 52 -5.21 -16.99 -4.89
C ARG A 52 -5.48 -16.00 -6.01
N GLN A 53 -6.38 -15.04 -5.77
CA GLN A 53 -6.74 -14.07 -6.80
C GLN A 53 -5.54 -13.20 -7.18
N LEU A 54 -4.82 -12.69 -6.21
CA LEU A 54 -3.66 -11.85 -6.47
C LEU A 54 -2.56 -12.63 -7.18
N ALA A 55 -2.33 -13.88 -6.80
CA ALA A 55 -1.34 -14.73 -7.47
C ALA A 55 -1.70 -14.96 -8.94
N VAL A 56 -2.98 -15.18 -9.23
CA VAL A 56 -3.47 -15.33 -10.60
C VAL A 56 -3.28 -14.02 -11.37
N ASP A 57 -3.70 -12.90 -10.80
CA ASP A 57 -3.62 -11.59 -11.45
C ASP A 57 -2.17 -11.20 -11.77
N LEU A 58 -1.23 -11.55 -10.89
CA LEU A 58 0.18 -11.23 -11.08
C LEU A 58 0.97 -12.33 -11.77
N SER A 59 0.35 -13.49 -12.02
CA SER A 59 1.00 -14.67 -12.63
C SER A 59 2.22 -15.12 -11.83
N ILE A 60 2.08 -15.21 -10.51
CA ILE A 60 3.15 -15.62 -9.61
C ILE A 60 2.70 -16.76 -8.70
N ASN A 61 3.67 -17.36 -8.01
CA ASN A 61 3.39 -18.40 -7.04
C ASN A 61 2.58 -17.83 -5.86
N PRO A 62 1.49 -18.48 -5.45
CA PRO A 62 0.71 -18.03 -4.29
C PRO A 62 1.56 -17.87 -3.03
N ASN A 63 2.61 -18.67 -2.84
CA ASN A 63 3.48 -18.54 -1.67
C ASN A 63 4.17 -17.18 -1.58
N THR A 64 4.42 -16.55 -2.72
CA THR A 64 4.98 -15.18 -2.75
C THR A 64 3.99 -14.18 -2.17
N VAL A 65 2.72 -14.31 -2.51
CA VAL A 65 1.66 -13.46 -1.94
C VAL A 65 1.50 -13.74 -0.45
N VAL A 66 1.50 -15.02 -0.07
CA VAL A 66 1.40 -15.42 1.36
C VAL A 66 2.52 -14.76 2.16
N ARG A 67 3.75 -14.77 1.63
CA ARG A 67 4.89 -14.15 2.29
C ARG A 67 4.68 -12.66 2.52
N ALA A 68 4.22 -11.96 1.49
CA ALA A 68 3.96 -10.52 1.57
C ALA A 68 2.87 -10.21 2.60
N TYR A 69 1.74 -10.91 2.53
CA TYR A 69 0.62 -10.68 3.44
C TYR A 69 0.99 -11.01 4.88
N ARG A 70 1.71 -12.12 5.08
CA ARG A 70 2.15 -12.51 6.43
C ARG A 70 3.04 -11.44 7.05
N GLU A 71 3.97 -10.89 6.29
CA GLU A 71 4.84 -9.83 6.83
C GLU A 71 4.05 -8.60 7.21
N LEU A 72 3.06 -8.21 6.41
CA LEU A 72 2.18 -7.10 6.73
C LEU A 72 1.30 -7.38 7.95
N GLU A 73 0.88 -8.63 8.15
CA GLU A 73 0.16 -9.05 9.35
C GLU A 73 1.03 -8.94 10.59
N ILE A 74 2.29 -9.38 10.50
CA ILE A 74 3.25 -9.29 11.62
C ILE A 74 3.48 -7.83 12.01
N ARG A 75 3.51 -6.92 11.04
CA ARG A 75 3.65 -5.48 11.30
C ARG A 75 2.37 -4.82 11.80
N GLY A 76 1.25 -5.56 11.85
CA GLY A 76 -0.04 -5.01 12.27
C GLY A 76 -0.74 -4.17 11.20
N ILE A 77 -0.28 -4.21 9.97
CA ILE A 77 -0.88 -3.46 8.85
C ILE A 77 -2.12 -4.17 8.32
N LEU A 78 -2.07 -5.49 8.24
CA LEU A 78 -3.18 -6.33 7.78
C LEU A 78 -3.65 -7.24 8.91
N THR A 79 -4.90 -7.65 8.82
CA THR A 79 -5.49 -8.67 9.69
C THR A 79 -6.24 -9.67 8.85
N THR A 80 -6.04 -10.96 9.13
CA THR A 80 -6.75 -12.03 8.45
C THR A 80 -7.85 -12.58 9.33
N GLN A 81 -9.05 -12.66 8.77
CA GLN A 81 -10.19 -13.32 9.39
C GLN A 81 -10.44 -14.62 8.63
N GLN A 82 -10.21 -15.73 9.29
CA GLN A 82 -10.31 -17.04 8.65
C GLN A 82 -11.69 -17.26 8.03
N GLY A 83 -11.70 -17.72 6.78
CA GLY A 83 -12.93 -17.97 6.04
C GLY A 83 -13.61 -16.72 5.49
N ILE A 84 -13.11 -15.53 5.82
CA ILE A 84 -13.69 -14.25 5.40
C ILE A 84 -12.73 -13.47 4.49
N GLY A 85 -11.48 -13.30 4.91
CA GLY A 85 -10.49 -12.61 4.08
C GLY A 85 -9.45 -11.86 4.86
N THR A 86 -8.66 -11.08 4.13
CA THR A 86 -7.59 -10.24 4.67
C THR A 86 -7.98 -8.77 4.48
N PHE A 87 -7.83 -8.01 5.55
CA PHE A 87 -8.31 -6.62 5.63
C PHE A 87 -7.22 -5.69 6.15
N VAL A 88 -7.32 -4.43 5.77
CA VAL A 88 -6.47 -3.38 6.36
C VAL A 88 -6.90 -3.18 7.82
N THR A 89 -5.92 -3.15 8.70
CA THR A 89 -6.16 -2.98 10.15
C THR A 89 -6.76 -1.59 10.43
N THR A 90 -7.71 -1.55 11.35
CA THR A 90 -8.40 -0.31 11.74
C THR A 90 -7.91 0.27 13.05
N GLN A 91 -7.12 -0.48 13.81
CA GLN A 91 -6.68 -0.03 15.13
C GLN A 91 -5.71 1.15 15.01
N PRO A 92 -6.02 2.29 15.63
CA PRO A 92 -5.08 3.39 15.62
C PRO A 92 -3.83 3.02 16.40
N VAL A 93 -2.67 3.22 15.78
CA VAL A 93 -1.40 3.13 16.49
C VAL A 93 -1.25 4.43 17.28
N PRO A 94 -1.08 4.37 18.62
CA PRO A 94 -0.80 5.58 19.37
C PRO A 94 0.51 6.17 18.88
N VAL A 95 0.49 7.40 18.39
CA VAL A 95 1.66 8.05 17.81
C VAL A 95 1.95 9.32 18.61
N ASP A 96 3.20 9.44 19.07
CA ASP A 96 3.70 10.71 19.56
C ASP A 96 3.80 11.67 18.38
N GLU A 97 3.03 12.75 18.43
CA GLU A 97 2.94 13.71 17.34
C GLU A 97 4.30 14.35 17.02
N ALA A 98 5.14 14.61 18.00
CA ALA A 98 6.45 15.16 17.78
C ALA A 98 7.36 14.19 17.02
N VAL A 99 7.30 12.90 17.35
CA VAL A 99 8.04 11.86 16.64
C VAL A 99 7.54 11.75 15.20
N ARG A 100 6.22 11.77 15.03
CA ARG A 100 5.59 11.69 13.71
C ARG A 100 6.01 12.84 12.81
N GLN A 101 6.04 14.07 13.34
CA GLN A 101 6.47 15.24 12.58
C GLN A 101 7.92 15.13 12.15
N ARG A 102 8.81 14.66 13.02
CA ARG A 102 10.21 14.46 12.67
C ARG A 102 10.38 13.42 11.57
N GLN A 103 9.63 12.32 11.65
CA GLN A 103 9.66 11.30 10.60
C GLN A 103 9.20 11.84 9.26
N LEU A 104 8.12 12.62 9.27
CA LEU A 104 7.60 13.25 8.05
C LEU A 104 8.61 14.21 7.45
N ASP A 105 9.22 15.06 8.26
CA ASP A 105 10.24 16.01 7.81
C ASP A 105 11.45 15.28 7.21
N GLN A 106 11.85 14.17 7.83
CA GLN A 106 12.97 13.38 7.33
C GLN A 106 12.63 12.75 5.96
N LEU A 107 11.43 12.18 5.82
CA LEU A 107 11.00 11.60 4.55
C LEU A 107 10.91 12.64 3.44
N ILE A 108 10.39 13.82 3.76
CA ILE A 108 10.30 14.93 2.80
C ILE A 108 11.71 15.37 2.40
N GLY A 109 12.62 15.51 3.37
CA GLY A 109 14.00 15.88 3.09
C GLY A 109 14.69 14.88 2.17
N ASP A 110 14.52 13.61 2.42
CA ASP A 110 15.09 12.53 1.59
C ASP A 110 14.51 12.58 0.16
N LEU A 111 13.20 12.78 0.05
CA LEU A 111 12.53 12.89 -1.25
C LEU A 111 13.07 14.07 -2.04
N LEU A 112 13.19 15.24 -1.41
CA LEU A 112 13.68 16.44 -2.06
C LEU A 112 15.14 16.29 -2.49
N ALA A 113 15.96 15.63 -1.68
CA ALA A 113 17.35 15.37 -2.04
C ALA A 113 17.45 14.50 -3.29
N ARG A 114 16.65 13.43 -3.36
CA ARG A 114 16.62 12.55 -4.53
C ARG A 114 16.06 13.25 -5.77
N ALA A 115 15.03 14.05 -5.57
CA ALA A 115 14.43 14.83 -6.65
C ALA A 115 15.43 15.84 -7.23
N GLY A 116 16.15 16.56 -6.35
CA GLY A 116 17.17 17.51 -6.76
C GLY A 116 18.29 16.86 -7.57
N ALA A 117 18.68 15.64 -7.19
CA ALA A 117 19.72 14.90 -7.89
C ALA A 117 19.37 14.58 -9.35
N VAL A 118 18.08 14.50 -9.69
CA VAL A 118 17.61 14.25 -11.06
C VAL A 118 16.95 15.48 -11.70
N GLY A 119 17.10 16.65 -11.08
CA GLY A 119 16.62 17.91 -11.66
C GLY A 119 15.12 18.18 -11.47
N LEU A 120 14.46 17.47 -10.58
CA LEU A 120 13.05 17.71 -10.27
C LEU A 120 12.93 18.75 -9.16
N LYS A 121 11.90 19.58 -9.22
CA LYS A 121 11.65 20.65 -8.26
C LYS A 121 10.46 20.31 -7.38
N SER A 122 10.40 20.97 -6.22
CA SER A 122 9.36 20.71 -5.24
C SER A 122 7.94 20.95 -5.76
N ASP A 123 7.75 21.95 -6.61
CA ASP A 123 6.44 22.23 -7.19
C ASP A 123 5.96 21.11 -8.12
N GLU A 124 6.87 20.49 -8.86
CA GLU A 124 6.55 19.34 -9.71
C GLU A 124 6.11 18.15 -8.84
N ILE A 125 6.81 17.93 -7.72
CA ILE A 125 6.48 16.85 -6.79
C ILE A 125 5.11 17.08 -6.18
N VAL A 126 4.82 18.30 -5.71
CA VAL A 126 3.54 18.63 -5.11
C VAL A 126 2.40 18.40 -6.09
N THR A 127 2.55 18.88 -7.32
CA THR A 127 1.54 18.72 -8.36
C THR A 127 1.26 17.25 -8.63
N ARG A 128 2.32 16.45 -8.80
CA ARG A 128 2.18 15.03 -9.10
C ARG A 128 1.59 14.28 -7.92
N LEU A 129 1.99 14.62 -6.70
CA LEU A 129 1.47 13.99 -5.49
C LEU A 129 -0.04 14.24 -5.35
N GLN A 130 -0.50 15.43 -5.65
CA GLN A 130 -1.94 15.75 -5.64
C GLN A 130 -2.72 14.87 -6.61
N GLU A 131 -2.16 14.60 -7.78
CA GLU A 131 -2.76 13.69 -8.75
C GLU A 131 -2.88 12.27 -8.21
N PHE A 132 -1.88 11.80 -7.45
CA PHE A 132 -1.91 10.47 -6.84
C PHE A 132 -3.00 10.34 -5.76
N ILE A 133 -3.25 11.41 -5.03
CA ILE A 133 -4.16 11.39 -3.88
C ILE A 133 -5.63 11.50 -4.32
N HIS A 134 -5.89 12.16 -5.43
CA HIS A 134 -7.25 12.47 -5.87
C HIS A 134 -7.89 11.37 -6.74
N GLU A 135 -7.27 10.25 -6.86
CA GLU A 135 -7.80 9.12 -7.62
C GLU A 135 -8.91 8.35 -6.82
#